data_94142fe21f68e2ddd6639cf870df6f4a
#
_entry.id   94142fe21f68e2ddd6639cf870df6f4a
#
_cell.length_a   1.000
_cell.length_b   1.000
_cell.length_c   1.000
_cell.angle_alpha   90.00
_cell.angle_beta   90.00
_cell.angle_gamma   90.00
#
_symmetry.space_group_name_H-M   'P 1'
#
loop_
_entity.id
_entity.type
_entity.pdbx_description
1 polymer ?
#
loop_
_entity_poly.entity_id
_entity_poly.type
_entity_poly.pdbx_seq_one_letter_code
_entity_poly.pdbx_strand_id
1 'polypeptide(L)'
;MLKDYLGISGTREDELRNSVMEVNQSQTIDGLTVTVRQAFGDAHTVYVLAEVRVPEGLPFEGKIDEVLVNTKLRDDGAVYNWLLVNKDEATKTQTYIIQLQTLKSILKKTIRIRFIDFRNVADYQNRNYFRGEFDFSFRISYKNIAVTKGLNFRTDKYTVKSVTLSPVTAIISFDAGTTDKDYDIDCRIITKDGSTPHVAWVNYIPEINPAIYINFDDVIDPDNVIGIVINGVEYLFTD
;
A
#
# COMPACT_ATOMS: atom_id res chain seq x y z
N MET A 1 14.59 -7.94 -1.58
CA MET A 1 14.29 -6.49 -1.39
C MET A 1 12.82 -6.25 -1.68
N LEU A 2 12.23 -5.11 -1.22
CA LEU A 2 10.78 -4.83 -1.42
C LEU A 2 10.35 -4.91 -2.90
N LYS A 3 11.21 -4.47 -3.80
CA LYS A 3 11.01 -4.56 -5.26
C LYS A 3 10.70 -5.98 -5.77
N ASP A 4 11.32 -6.99 -5.17
CA ASP A 4 11.16 -8.39 -5.59
C ASP A 4 9.74 -8.89 -5.30
N TYR A 5 9.11 -8.33 -4.27
CA TYR A 5 7.73 -8.66 -3.87
C TYR A 5 6.67 -7.82 -4.61
N LEU A 6 7.08 -6.68 -5.19
CA LEU A 6 6.19 -5.82 -5.98
C LEU A 6 6.32 -6.04 -7.49
N GLY A 7 7.06 -7.07 -7.93
CA GLY A 7 7.24 -7.38 -9.35
C GLY A 7 8.05 -6.33 -10.13
N ILE A 8 8.81 -5.47 -9.41
CA ILE A 8 9.57 -4.38 -10.04
C ILE A 8 10.83 -4.95 -10.71
N SER A 9 10.87 -4.93 -12.02
CA SER A 9 12.03 -5.41 -12.81
C SER A 9 12.40 -4.45 -13.95
N GLY A 10 13.67 -4.50 -14.38
CA GLY A 10 14.15 -3.83 -15.59
C GLY A 10 14.47 -2.34 -15.43
N THR A 11 14.34 -1.59 -16.54
CA THR A 11 14.75 -0.17 -16.65
C THR A 11 14.04 0.79 -15.70
N ARG A 12 12.89 0.40 -15.13
CA ARG A 12 12.12 1.20 -14.17
C ARG A 12 12.72 1.18 -12.76
N GLU A 13 13.68 0.32 -12.49
CA GLU A 13 14.31 0.22 -11.17
C GLU A 13 14.98 1.53 -10.73
N ASP A 14 15.57 2.25 -11.67
CA ASP A 14 16.26 3.53 -11.39
C ASP A 14 15.26 4.66 -11.07
N GLU A 15 14.13 4.71 -11.75
CA GLU A 15 13.07 5.69 -11.51
C GLU A 15 12.43 5.49 -10.12
N LEU A 16 12.22 4.24 -9.74
CA LEU A 16 11.63 3.87 -8.46
C LEU A 16 12.60 3.98 -7.28
N ARG A 17 13.91 4.02 -7.53
CA ARG A 17 14.93 4.15 -6.49
C ARG A 17 14.71 5.36 -5.58
N ASN A 18 14.22 6.46 -6.13
CA ASN A 18 13.91 7.68 -5.38
C ASN A 18 12.67 7.57 -4.48
N SER A 19 11.83 6.56 -4.71
CA SER A 19 10.62 6.29 -3.93
C SER A 19 10.83 5.22 -2.86
N VAL A 20 12.04 4.67 -2.76
CA VAL A 20 12.43 3.73 -1.72
C VAL A 20 13.22 4.46 -0.65
N MET A 21 12.95 4.18 0.60
CA MET A 21 13.76 4.61 1.73
C MET A 21 14.16 3.41 2.60
N GLU A 22 15.41 3.42 3.03
CA GLU A 22 15.90 2.48 4.02
C GLU A 22 15.43 2.92 5.41
N VAL A 23 14.85 2.00 6.17
CA VAL A 23 14.42 2.22 7.55
C VAL A 23 15.39 1.53 8.50
N ASN A 24 15.65 0.26 8.29
CA ASN A 24 16.62 -0.58 9.01
C ASN A 24 16.55 -0.48 10.54
N GLN A 25 15.32 -0.42 11.09
CA GLN A 25 15.08 -0.45 12.53
C GLN A 25 14.78 -1.89 12.97
N SER A 26 15.38 -2.31 14.05
CA SER A 26 15.23 -3.68 14.58
C SER A 26 14.98 -3.66 16.08
N GLN A 27 14.11 -4.55 16.55
CA GLN A 27 13.87 -4.80 17.96
C GLN A 27 13.86 -6.30 18.21
N THR A 28 14.38 -6.70 19.37
CA THR A 28 14.38 -8.10 19.80
C THR A 28 13.78 -8.20 21.20
N ILE A 29 12.79 -9.05 21.36
CA ILE A 29 12.17 -9.37 22.65
C ILE A 29 12.11 -10.89 22.77
N ASP A 30 12.66 -11.45 23.84
CA ASP A 30 12.70 -12.89 24.13
C ASP A 30 13.18 -13.74 22.93
N GLY A 31 14.15 -13.21 22.18
CA GLY A 31 14.76 -13.86 21.02
C GLY A 31 13.99 -13.69 19.69
N LEU A 32 12.70 -13.32 19.70
CA LEU A 32 11.97 -12.95 18.50
C LEU A 32 12.43 -11.56 18.05
N THR A 33 12.88 -11.46 16.81
CA THR A 33 13.38 -10.20 16.25
C THR A 33 12.45 -9.73 15.13
N VAL A 34 11.99 -8.50 15.22
CA VAL A 34 11.28 -7.81 14.14
C VAL A 34 12.17 -6.72 13.59
N THR A 35 12.29 -6.63 12.28
CA THR A 35 13.08 -5.61 11.58
C THR A 35 12.22 -4.95 10.51
N VAL A 36 12.01 -3.65 10.58
CA VAL A 36 11.47 -2.85 9.48
C VAL A 36 12.63 -2.47 8.56
N ARG A 37 12.64 -3.01 7.34
CA ARG A 37 13.73 -2.87 6.37
C ARG A 37 13.63 -1.63 5.53
N GLN A 38 12.54 -1.51 4.80
CA GLN A 38 12.36 -0.51 3.74
C GLN A 38 10.93 0.00 3.75
N ALA A 39 10.75 1.23 3.27
CA ALA A 39 9.46 1.76 2.87
C ALA A 39 9.54 2.26 1.42
N PHE A 40 8.47 2.06 0.66
CA PHE A 40 8.34 2.45 -0.74
C PHE A 40 6.93 2.97 -0.98
N GLY A 41 6.79 3.96 -1.84
CA GLY A 41 5.47 4.43 -2.23
C GLY A 41 5.45 5.86 -2.75
N ASP A 42 4.29 6.48 -2.61
CA ASP A 42 4.00 7.85 -3.05
C ASP A 42 3.43 8.72 -1.91
N ALA A 43 2.73 9.78 -2.27
CA ALA A 43 2.12 10.67 -1.29
C ALA A 43 0.93 10.05 -0.54
N HIS A 44 0.33 8.98 -1.05
CA HIS A 44 -0.93 8.42 -0.58
C HIS A 44 -0.85 6.92 -0.23
N THR A 45 0.11 6.21 -0.81
CA THR A 45 0.31 4.77 -0.60
C THR A 45 1.72 4.49 -0.15
N VAL A 46 1.87 3.73 0.92
CA VAL A 46 3.17 3.24 1.44
C VAL A 46 3.14 1.75 1.58
N TYR A 47 4.12 1.09 1.02
CA TYR A 47 4.47 -0.29 1.30
C TYR A 47 5.65 -0.33 2.26
N VAL A 48 5.54 -1.12 3.30
CA VAL A 48 6.61 -1.32 4.28
C VAL A 48 7.01 -2.78 4.31
N LEU A 49 8.28 -3.04 4.09
CA LEU A 49 8.88 -4.37 4.20
C LEU A 49 9.35 -4.59 5.62
N ALA A 50 8.84 -5.63 6.26
CA ALA A 50 9.28 -6.06 7.57
C ALA A 50 9.67 -7.55 7.56
N GLU A 51 10.67 -7.88 8.37
CA GLU A 51 11.13 -9.25 8.58
C GLU A 51 10.95 -9.63 10.04
N VAL A 52 10.49 -10.85 10.26
CA VAL A 52 10.37 -11.47 11.59
C VAL A 52 11.28 -12.68 11.62
N ARG A 53 12.34 -12.61 12.42
CA ARG A 53 13.24 -13.75 12.67
C ARG A 53 12.78 -14.50 13.90
N VAL A 54 12.38 -15.74 13.69
CA VAL A 54 11.87 -16.64 14.73
C VAL A 54 13.04 -17.34 15.40
N PRO A 55 13.21 -17.27 16.74
CA PRO A 55 14.31 -17.93 17.44
C PRO A 55 14.16 -19.45 17.43
N GLU A 56 15.26 -20.15 17.68
CA GLU A 56 15.23 -21.58 17.97
C GLU A 56 14.32 -21.85 19.18
N GLY A 57 13.50 -22.91 19.08
CA GLY A 57 12.55 -23.28 20.13
C GLY A 57 11.14 -22.71 19.96
N LEU A 58 10.94 -21.71 19.08
CA LEU A 58 9.60 -21.31 18.65
C LEU A 58 9.22 -21.97 17.31
N PRO A 59 7.96 -22.39 17.15
CA PRO A 59 7.48 -22.95 15.89
C PRO A 59 7.53 -21.91 14.79
N PHE A 60 8.19 -22.25 13.67
CA PHE A 60 8.31 -21.37 12.51
C PHE A 60 6.99 -21.18 11.75
N GLU A 61 6.01 -22.07 11.95
CA GLU A 61 4.67 -22.00 11.37
C GLU A 61 3.82 -20.87 11.96
N GLY A 62 4.21 -20.33 13.13
CA GLY A 62 3.57 -19.17 13.74
C GLY A 62 3.61 -17.95 12.83
N LYS A 63 2.82 -16.94 13.16
CA LYS A 63 2.82 -15.64 12.48
C LYS A 63 2.53 -14.51 13.47
N ILE A 64 2.84 -13.28 13.08
CA ILE A 64 2.39 -12.09 13.79
C ILE A 64 0.86 -12.11 13.86
N ASP A 65 0.30 -11.86 15.04
CA ASP A 65 -1.13 -11.86 15.27
C ASP A 65 -1.79 -10.59 14.75
N GLU A 66 -1.22 -9.45 15.08
CA GLU A 66 -1.78 -8.16 14.70
C GLU A 66 -0.68 -7.18 14.29
N VAL A 67 -0.96 -6.37 13.28
CA VAL A 67 -0.16 -5.21 12.90
C VAL A 67 -1.02 -3.97 13.00
N LEU A 68 -0.63 -3.00 13.82
CA LEU A 68 -1.30 -1.72 13.95
C LEU A 68 -0.49 -0.62 13.28
N VAL A 69 -1.13 0.15 12.41
CA VAL A 69 -0.51 1.30 11.75
C VAL A 69 -1.16 2.59 12.22
N ASN A 70 -0.33 3.54 12.65
CA ASN A 70 -0.78 4.87 13.06
C ASN A 70 0.04 5.95 12.37
N THR A 71 -0.65 6.80 11.62
CA THR A 71 -0.05 7.92 10.88
C THR A 71 -0.12 9.25 11.63
N LYS A 72 -0.81 9.31 12.78
CA LYS A 72 -1.26 10.55 13.45
C LYS A 72 -2.13 11.45 12.56
N LEU A 73 -2.51 11.00 11.39
CA LEU A 73 -3.46 11.65 10.51
C LEU A 73 -4.85 11.19 10.98
N ARG A 74 -5.39 11.76 12.06
CA ARG A 74 -6.76 11.49 12.49
C ARG A 74 -7.73 11.93 11.39
N ASP A 75 -8.77 11.13 11.18
CA ASP A 75 -9.93 11.40 10.31
C ASP A 75 -9.63 11.42 8.80
N ASP A 76 -8.62 10.66 8.33
CA ASP A 76 -8.17 10.73 6.94
C ASP A 76 -8.55 9.52 6.08
N GLY A 77 -9.44 8.65 6.54
CA GLY A 77 -9.81 7.44 5.79
C GLY A 77 -8.60 6.54 5.53
N ALA A 78 -7.64 6.48 6.46
CA ALA A 78 -6.48 5.62 6.33
C ALA A 78 -6.90 4.14 6.42
N VAL A 79 -6.59 3.38 5.38
CA VAL A 79 -6.79 1.93 5.32
C VAL A 79 -5.42 1.27 5.28
N TYR A 80 -5.25 0.19 6.02
CA TYR A 80 -4.03 -0.61 5.96
C TYR A 80 -4.34 -2.10 6.00
N ASN A 81 -3.48 -2.87 5.37
CA ASN A 81 -3.45 -4.32 5.44
C ASN A 81 -2.01 -4.81 5.61
N TRP A 82 -1.85 -6.08 5.94
CA TRP A 82 -0.55 -6.74 5.96
C TRP A 82 -0.67 -8.17 5.44
N LEU A 83 0.39 -8.62 4.80
CA LEU A 83 0.47 -9.93 4.19
C LEU A 83 1.83 -10.58 4.50
N LEU A 84 1.82 -11.83 4.91
CA LEU A 84 3.01 -12.68 4.94
C LEU A 84 3.29 -13.14 3.51
N VAL A 85 4.39 -12.65 2.93
CA VAL A 85 4.74 -12.88 1.51
C VAL A 85 5.81 -13.94 1.31
N ASN A 86 6.61 -14.23 2.34
CA ASN A 86 7.66 -15.23 2.23
C ASN A 86 7.98 -15.87 3.58
N LYS A 87 8.41 -17.13 3.55
CA LYS A 87 8.97 -17.89 4.66
C LYS A 87 10.28 -18.53 4.21
N ASP A 88 11.38 -18.13 4.81
CA ASP A 88 12.69 -18.75 4.62
C ASP A 88 13.05 -19.63 5.82
N GLU A 89 12.96 -20.94 5.64
CA GLU A 89 13.24 -21.90 6.70
C GLU A 89 14.72 -21.97 7.07
N ALA A 90 15.62 -21.69 6.14
CA ALA A 90 17.05 -21.77 6.38
C ALA A 90 17.51 -20.67 7.35
N THR A 91 16.96 -19.47 7.22
CA THR A 91 17.26 -18.32 8.08
C THR A 91 16.24 -18.14 9.22
N LYS A 92 15.18 -18.95 9.25
CA LYS A 92 14.03 -18.80 10.15
C LYS A 92 13.41 -17.40 10.06
N THR A 93 13.33 -16.85 8.85
CA THR A 93 12.83 -15.49 8.61
C THR A 93 11.51 -15.52 7.85
N GLN A 94 10.55 -14.76 8.34
CA GLN A 94 9.28 -14.49 7.68
C GLN A 94 9.28 -13.06 7.19
N THR A 95 8.82 -12.82 5.95
CA THR A 95 8.74 -11.49 5.35
C THR A 95 7.30 -11.04 5.23
N TYR A 96 7.04 -9.85 5.72
CA TYR A 96 5.72 -9.20 5.70
C TYR A 96 5.77 -7.94 4.84
N ILE A 97 4.72 -7.71 4.09
CA ILE A 97 4.43 -6.40 3.48
C ILE A 97 3.24 -5.79 4.20
N ILE A 98 3.42 -4.56 4.67
CA ILE A 98 2.36 -3.73 5.22
C ILE A 98 2.07 -2.66 4.17
N GLN A 99 0.82 -2.59 3.72
CA GLN A 99 0.35 -1.54 2.83
C GLN A 99 -0.51 -0.56 3.62
N LEU A 100 -0.21 0.72 3.48
CA LEU A 100 -0.98 1.82 4.04
C LEU A 100 -1.46 2.73 2.93
N GLN A 101 -2.73 3.08 2.93
CA GLN A 101 -3.33 4.05 2.02
C GLN A 101 -4.00 5.18 2.79
N THR A 102 -3.88 6.40 2.27
CA THR A 102 -4.41 7.60 2.93
C THR A 102 -4.95 8.59 1.90
N LEU A 103 -6.03 9.31 2.24
CA LEU A 103 -6.56 10.40 1.42
C LEU A 103 -5.66 11.64 1.46
N LYS A 104 -4.98 11.88 2.58
CA LYS A 104 -4.05 13.00 2.72
C LYS A 104 -2.61 12.55 2.54
N SER A 105 -1.79 13.46 2.02
CA SER A 105 -0.36 13.18 1.82
C SER A 105 0.34 12.80 3.11
N ILE A 106 1.03 11.66 3.07
CA ILE A 106 1.90 11.14 4.14
C ILE A 106 3.36 11.53 4.00
N LEU A 107 3.71 12.23 2.91
CA LEU A 107 5.08 12.73 2.73
C LEU A 107 5.50 13.62 3.89
N LYS A 108 6.72 13.38 4.40
CA LYS A 108 7.28 14.06 5.57
C LYS A 108 6.49 13.82 6.88
N LYS A 109 5.53 12.93 6.89
CA LYS A 109 4.82 12.50 8.09
C LYS A 109 5.55 11.34 8.76
N THR A 110 5.26 11.15 10.04
CA THR A 110 5.76 10.00 10.80
C THR A 110 4.72 8.90 10.79
N ILE A 111 5.15 7.71 10.39
CA ILE A 111 4.37 6.48 10.51
C ILE A 111 4.86 5.73 11.74
N ARG A 112 3.93 5.21 12.54
CA ARG A 112 4.19 4.28 13.62
C ARG A 112 3.57 2.94 13.28
N ILE A 113 4.34 1.88 13.37
CA ILE A 113 3.89 0.50 13.12
C ILE A 113 4.19 -0.31 14.37
N ARG A 114 3.19 -1.05 14.85
CA ARG A 114 3.31 -1.96 15.96
C ARG A 114 2.99 -3.37 15.50
N PHE A 115 3.87 -4.30 15.80
CA PHE A 115 3.65 -5.74 15.60
C PHE A 115 3.37 -6.33 16.97
N ILE A 116 2.24 -7.02 17.07
CA ILE A 116 1.73 -7.51 18.34
C ILE A 116 1.64 -9.02 18.28
N ASP A 117 2.19 -9.65 19.27
CA ASP A 117 2.16 -11.08 19.52
C ASP A 117 2.63 -11.96 18.33
N PHE A 118 3.04 -13.17 18.61
CA PHE A 118 3.33 -14.20 17.63
C PHE A 118 2.60 -15.45 18.00
N ARG A 119 1.67 -15.91 17.16
CA ARG A 119 0.73 -16.97 17.47
C ARG A 119 0.83 -18.19 16.58
N ASN A 120 0.33 -19.31 17.09
CA ASN A 120 0.01 -20.50 16.32
C ASN A 120 -1.24 -20.28 15.47
N VAL A 121 -1.11 -20.50 14.16
CA VAL A 121 -2.26 -20.39 13.23
C VAL A 121 -3.15 -21.63 13.28
N ALA A 122 -2.59 -22.78 13.64
CA ALA A 122 -3.29 -24.06 13.64
C ALA A 122 -4.10 -24.33 14.93
N ASP A 123 -3.78 -23.65 16.03
CA ASP A 123 -4.41 -23.87 17.31
C ASP A 123 -5.05 -22.58 17.88
N TYR A 124 -6.33 -22.43 17.64
CA TYR A 124 -7.11 -21.29 18.14
C TYR A 124 -7.31 -21.27 19.66
N GLN A 125 -6.96 -22.32 20.38
CA GLN A 125 -7.17 -22.43 21.83
C GLN A 125 -5.89 -22.16 22.65
N ASN A 126 -4.71 -22.52 22.14
CA ASN A 126 -3.40 -22.26 22.78
C ASN A 126 -2.58 -21.27 21.95
N ARG A 127 -2.93 -20.00 22.01
CA ARG A 127 -2.83 -19.06 20.91
C ARG A 127 -1.50 -18.34 20.71
N ASN A 128 -0.73 -18.10 21.76
CA ASN A 128 0.45 -17.26 21.62
C ASN A 128 1.71 -18.04 21.95
N TYR A 129 2.57 -18.23 20.97
CA TYR A 129 3.94 -18.67 21.20
C TYR A 129 4.77 -17.60 21.90
N PHE A 130 4.41 -16.32 21.68
CA PHE A 130 5.09 -15.16 22.21
C PHE A 130 4.06 -14.04 22.42
N ARG A 131 4.17 -13.31 23.54
CA ARG A 131 3.40 -12.11 23.84
C ARG A 131 4.33 -10.92 23.97
N GLY A 132 4.09 -9.90 23.16
CA GLY A 132 4.86 -8.68 23.19
C GLY A 132 4.50 -7.71 22.08
N GLU A 133 5.04 -6.51 22.17
CA GLU A 133 4.78 -5.44 21.20
C GLU A 133 6.12 -4.88 20.71
N PHE A 134 6.31 -4.89 19.38
CA PHE A 134 7.42 -4.25 18.70
C PHE A 134 6.94 -2.95 18.08
N ASP A 135 7.51 -1.83 18.47
CA ASP A 135 7.03 -0.49 18.13
C ASP A 135 8.07 0.27 17.31
N PHE A 136 7.75 0.56 16.07
CA PHE A 136 8.62 1.25 15.13
C PHE A 136 8.02 2.60 14.75
N SER A 137 8.89 3.61 14.63
CA SER A 137 8.46 4.94 14.19
C SER A 137 9.51 5.53 13.25
N PHE A 138 9.08 5.93 12.05
CA PHE A 138 9.96 6.53 11.06
C PHE A 138 9.23 7.60 10.25
N ARG A 139 10.00 8.56 9.74
CA ARG A 139 9.45 9.65 8.93
C ARG A 139 9.61 9.33 7.46
N ILE A 140 8.53 9.45 6.69
CA ILE A 140 8.57 9.28 5.24
C ILE A 140 9.43 10.38 4.61
N SER A 141 10.48 9.98 3.90
CA SER A 141 11.48 10.88 3.30
C SER A 141 11.77 10.62 1.83
N TYR A 142 11.13 9.61 1.22
CA TYR A 142 11.29 9.37 -0.21
C TYR A 142 10.64 10.48 -1.07
N LYS A 143 11.06 10.57 -2.33
CA LYS A 143 10.51 11.53 -3.29
C LYS A 143 9.14 11.05 -3.79
N ASN A 144 8.18 11.99 -3.85
CA ASN A 144 6.91 11.70 -4.50
C ASN A 144 7.10 11.58 -6.03
N ILE A 145 6.62 10.49 -6.58
CA ILE A 145 6.63 10.20 -8.02
C ILE A 145 5.21 10.13 -8.60
N ALA A 146 4.19 10.42 -7.79
CA ALA A 146 2.82 10.47 -8.28
C ALA A 146 2.58 11.74 -9.11
N VAL A 147 1.81 11.58 -10.19
CA VAL A 147 1.38 12.65 -11.09
C VAL A 147 -0.13 12.81 -10.96
N THR A 148 -0.59 14.05 -10.75
CA THR A 148 -2.02 14.34 -10.67
C THR A 148 -2.49 15.05 -11.94
N LYS A 149 -3.51 14.50 -12.60
CA LYS A 149 -4.22 15.09 -13.74
C LYS A 149 -5.58 15.59 -13.29
N GLY A 150 -5.87 16.87 -13.51
CA GLY A 150 -7.21 17.44 -13.32
C GLY A 150 -8.12 17.00 -14.46
N LEU A 151 -9.33 16.55 -14.15
CA LEU A 151 -10.25 16.05 -15.17
C LEU A 151 -11.55 16.89 -15.26
N ASN A 152 -12.17 17.21 -14.17
CA ASN A 152 -13.39 18.04 -14.11
C ASN A 152 -14.49 17.59 -15.07
N PHE A 153 -14.76 16.30 -15.19
CA PHE A 153 -15.87 15.81 -15.98
C PHE A 153 -17.02 15.32 -15.11
N ARG A 154 -18.23 15.45 -15.65
CA ARG A 154 -19.46 15.07 -14.97
C ARG A 154 -20.12 13.89 -15.68
N THR A 155 -20.47 12.88 -14.90
CA THR A 155 -21.41 11.82 -15.30
C THR A 155 -22.80 12.15 -14.73
N ASP A 156 -23.80 11.33 -15.03
CA ASP A 156 -25.15 11.49 -14.45
C ASP A 156 -25.16 11.33 -12.92
N LYS A 157 -24.18 10.63 -12.36
CA LYS A 157 -24.14 10.25 -10.94
C LYS A 157 -23.08 10.99 -10.13
N TYR A 158 -21.96 11.40 -10.73
CA TYR A 158 -20.82 12.01 -10.02
C TYR A 158 -19.99 12.94 -10.91
N THR A 159 -19.21 13.79 -10.28
CA THR A 159 -18.18 14.60 -10.95
C THR A 159 -16.81 14.09 -10.54
N VAL A 160 -15.99 13.70 -11.52
CA VAL A 160 -14.59 13.33 -11.31
C VAL A 160 -13.75 14.60 -11.34
N LYS A 161 -13.00 14.84 -10.27
CA LYS A 161 -12.11 16.02 -10.15
C LYS A 161 -10.73 15.79 -10.72
N SER A 162 -10.15 14.68 -10.34
CA SER A 162 -8.76 14.38 -10.67
C SER A 162 -8.47 12.89 -10.62
N VAL A 163 -7.42 12.51 -11.31
CA VAL A 163 -6.76 11.22 -11.16
C VAL A 163 -5.32 11.45 -10.73
N THR A 164 -4.91 10.86 -9.63
CA THR A 164 -3.52 10.81 -9.18
C THR A 164 -2.96 9.44 -9.52
N LEU A 165 -1.92 9.42 -10.34
CA LEU A 165 -1.27 8.20 -10.83
C LEU A 165 0.09 8.05 -10.15
N SER A 166 0.35 6.88 -9.63
CA SER A 166 1.69 6.46 -9.20
C SER A 166 2.03 5.12 -9.84
N PRO A 167 3.28 4.65 -9.74
CA PRO A 167 3.66 3.35 -10.29
C PRO A 167 2.88 2.16 -9.74
N VAL A 168 2.26 2.28 -8.59
CA VAL A 168 1.58 1.17 -7.90
C VAL A 168 0.11 1.41 -7.61
N THR A 169 -0.37 2.67 -7.78
CA THR A 169 -1.77 3.02 -7.52
C THR A 169 -2.29 4.10 -8.47
N ALA A 170 -3.59 4.09 -8.72
CA ALA A 170 -4.32 5.24 -9.23
C ALA A 170 -5.40 5.65 -8.21
N ILE A 171 -5.54 6.95 -7.97
CA ILE A 171 -6.55 7.51 -7.08
C ILE A 171 -7.46 8.40 -7.91
N ILE A 172 -8.73 8.03 -8.03
CA ILE A 172 -9.76 8.80 -8.70
C ILE A 172 -10.55 9.56 -7.64
N SER A 173 -10.47 10.89 -7.66
CA SER A 173 -11.15 11.75 -6.68
C SER A 173 -12.42 12.34 -7.27
N PHE A 174 -13.49 12.36 -6.47
CA PHE A 174 -14.82 12.85 -6.84
C PHE A 174 -15.20 14.11 -6.05
N ASP A 175 -16.27 14.78 -6.49
CA ASP A 175 -16.87 15.86 -5.72
C ASP A 175 -17.55 15.36 -4.44
N ALA A 176 -17.52 16.18 -3.40
CA ALA A 176 -18.12 15.88 -2.10
C ALA A 176 -19.64 15.65 -2.12
N GLY A 177 -20.31 15.97 -3.22
CA GLY A 177 -21.75 15.73 -3.44
C GLY A 177 -22.08 14.36 -4.04
N THR A 178 -21.08 13.52 -4.27
CA THR A 178 -21.29 12.17 -4.81
C THR A 178 -21.83 11.28 -3.69
N THR A 179 -23.16 11.10 -3.68
CA THR A 179 -23.87 10.36 -2.61
C THR A 179 -24.23 8.93 -3.01
N ASP A 180 -23.90 8.50 -4.23
CA ASP A 180 -24.28 7.18 -4.71
C ASP A 180 -23.49 6.09 -3.98
N LYS A 181 -24.22 5.29 -3.20
CA LYS A 181 -23.68 4.16 -2.44
C LYS A 181 -23.45 2.91 -3.30
N ASP A 182 -23.68 3.00 -4.59
CA ASP A 182 -23.43 1.91 -5.53
C ASP A 182 -21.91 1.81 -5.77
N TYR A 183 -21.27 0.97 -4.97
CA TYR A 183 -19.83 0.68 -4.96
C TYR A 183 -19.32 -0.07 -6.19
N ASP A 184 -20.18 -0.32 -7.17
CA ASP A 184 -19.85 -1.08 -8.39
C ASP A 184 -19.40 -0.11 -9.50
N ILE A 185 -18.29 0.58 -9.27
CA ILE A 185 -17.69 1.45 -10.29
C ILE A 185 -16.58 0.63 -10.97
N ASP A 186 -16.85 0.23 -12.24
CA ASP A 186 -15.80 -0.32 -13.10
C ASP A 186 -14.85 0.80 -13.52
N CYS A 187 -13.60 0.67 -13.10
CA CYS A 187 -12.55 1.63 -13.40
C CYS A 187 -11.34 0.95 -14.00
N ARG A 188 -10.87 1.47 -15.15
CA ARG A 188 -9.65 1.00 -15.82
C ARG A 188 -8.81 2.19 -16.26
N ILE A 189 -7.50 2.02 -16.34
CA ILE A 189 -6.62 3.02 -16.97
C ILE A 189 -6.39 2.68 -18.45
N ILE A 190 -6.14 3.72 -19.25
CA ILE A 190 -5.81 3.62 -20.68
C ILE A 190 -4.35 4.01 -20.84
N THR A 191 -3.55 3.14 -21.45
CA THR A 191 -2.12 3.38 -21.71
C THR A 191 -1.86 3.68 -23.19
N LYS A 192 -0.77 4.37 -23.48
CA LYS A 192 -0.35 4.71 -24.86
C LYS A 192 -0.13 3.48 -25.74
N ASP A 193 0.37 2.41 -25.17
CA ASP A 193 0.66 1.15 -25.85
C ASP A 193 -0.56 0.21 -25.95
N GLY A 194 -1.71 0.65 -25.41
CA GLY A 194 -2.95 -0.15 -25.39
C GLY A 194 -2.94 -1.28 -24.36
N SER A 195 -1.92 -1.36 -23.53
CA SER A 195 -1.90 -2.34 -22.43
C SER A 195 -2.94 -1.94 -21.38
N THR A 196 -3.51 -2.94 -20.72
CA THR A 196 -4.37 -2.72 -19.54
C THR A 196 -3.63 -3.30 -18.34
N PRO A 197 -3.16 -2.46 -17.42
CA PRO A 197 -2.50 -2.95 -16.21
C PRO A 197 -3.43 -3.87 -15.43
N HIS A 198 -2.87 -4.94 -14.91
CA HIS A 198 -3.61 -5.84 -14.05
C HIS A 198 -3.94 -5.15 -12.73
N VAL A 199 -5.22 -5.16 -12.35
CA VAL A 199 -5.72 -4.55 -11.11
C VAL A 199 -5.77 -5.61 -10.04
N ALA A 200 -4.98 -5.45 -8.99
CA ALA A 200 -4.97 -6.34 -7.84
C ALA A 200 -6.28 -6.21 -7.04
N TRP A 201 -6.68 -4.98 -6.77
CA TRP A 201 -7.92 -4.68 -6.05
C TRP A 201 -8.30 -3.20 -6.15
N VAL A 202 -9.58 -2.93 -5.97
CA VAL A 202 -10.16 -1.59 -5.95
C VAL A 202 -10.77 -1.32 -4.58
N ASN A 203 -10.53 -0.15 -4.03
CA ASN A 203 -11.08 0.28 -2.76
C ASN A 203 -11.80 1.61 -2.90
N TYR A 204 -13.02 1.71 -2.40
CA TYR A 204 -13.79 2.94 -2.39
C TYR A 204 -13.83 3.54 -0.99
N ILE A 205 -13.51 4.82 -0.87
CA ILE A 205 -13.59 5.57 0.38
C ILE A 205 -14.69 6.63 0.23
N PRO A 206 -15.84 6.44 0.89
CA PRO A 206 -17.04 7.27 0.69
C PRO A 206 -17.09 8.56 1.52
N GLU A 207 -16.07 8.83 2.33
CA GLU A 207 -16.10 9.89 3.34
C GLU A 207 -16.05 11.31 2.72
N ILE A 208 -15.60 12.31 3.48
CA ILE A 208 -15.63 13.75 3.15
C ILE A 208 -15.03 14.06 1.76
N ASN A 209 -14.11 13.24 1.27
CA ASN A 209 -13.54 13.32 -0.07
C ASN A 209 -13.63 11.95 -0.74
N PRO A 210 -14.75 11.62 -1.37
CA PRO A 210 -14.94 10.31 -1.98
C PRO A 210 -13.85 10.04 -3.04
N ALA A 211 -13.25 8.87 -2.96
CA ALA A 211 -12.19 8.46 -3.86
C ALA A 211 -12.22 6.95 -4.11
N ILE A 212 -11.79 6.56 -5.30
CA ILE A 212 -11.51 5.17 -5.65
C ILE A 212 -9.99 4.99 -5.71
N TYR A 213 -9.51 3.97 -5.04
CA TYR A 213 -8.13 3.51 -5.10
C TYR A 213 -8.07 2.26 -5.97
N ILE A 214 -7.28 2.33 -7.03
CA ILE A 214 -6.96 1.19 -7.90
C ILE A 214 -5.52 0.80 -7.57
N ASN A 215 -5.32 -0.43 -7.13
CA ASN A 215 -4.00 -0.97 -6.87
C ASN A 215 -3.61 -1.89 -8.01
N PHE A 216 -2.40 -1.73 -8.51
CA PHE A 216 -1.88 -2.53 -9.60
C PHE A 216 -1.04 -3.69 -9.06
N ASP A 217 -1.16 -4.86 -9.69
CA ASP A 217 -0.26 -5.99 -9.44
C ASP A 217 1.12 -5.73 -10.03
N ASP A 218 1.16 -4.98 -11.13
CA ASP A 218 2.38 -4.61 -11.83
C ASP A 218 2.71 -3.13 -11.63
N VAL A 219 4.00 -2.80 -11.71
CA VAL A 219 4.43 -1.41 -11.72
C VAL A 219 4.12 -0.78 -13.06
N ILE A 220 3.31 0.29 -13.04
CA ILE A 220 2.98 1.07 -14.24
C ILE A 220 3.91 2.28 -14.38
N ASP A 221 4.01 2.78 -15.61
CA ASP A 221 4.58 4.09 -15.90
C ASP A 221 3.46 5.14 -15.94
N PRO A 222 3.39 6.07 -14.98
CA PRO A 222 2.38 7.13 -14.98
C PRO A 222 2.39 8.01 -16.24
N ASP A 223 3.54 8.17 -16.87
CA ASP A 223 3.68 8.95 -18.11
C ASP A 223 3.15 8.20 -19.35
N ASN A 224 3.03 6.88 -19.25
CA ASN A 224 2.39 6.05 -20.29
C ASN A 224 0.86 6.04 -20.19
N VAL A 225 0.26 6.53 -19.10
CA VAL A 225 -1.19 6.58 -18.92
C VAL A 225 -1.76 7.80 -19.62
N ILE A 226 -2.69 7.60 -20.54
CA ILE A 226 -3.33 8.66 -21.34
C ILE A 226 -4.79 8.92 -20.99
N GLY A 227 -5.40 8.09 -20.16
CA GLY A 227 -6.80 8.25 -19.78
C GLY A 227 -7.28 7.20 -18.81
N ILE A 228 -8.56 7.27 -18.52
CA ILE A 228 -9.28 6.31 -17.67
C ILE A 228 -10.60 5.91 -18.34
N VAL A 229 -11.09 4.73 -18.01
CA VAL A 229 -12.48 4.30 -18.29
C VAL A 229 -13.20 4.25 -16.95
N ILE A 230 -14.39 4.84 -16.88
CA ILE A 230 -15.27 4.72 -15.72
C ILE A 230 -16.66 4.29 -16.22
N ASN A 231 -17.12 3.13 -15.77
CA ASN A 231 -18.40 2.54 -16.16
C ASN A 231 -18.59 2.47 -17.70
N GLY A 232 -17.53 2.09 -18.40
CA GLY A 232 -17.52 1.94 -19.86
C GLY A 232 -17.36 3.25 -20.64
N VAL A 233 -17.25 4.40 -19.99
CA VAL A 233 -16.99 5.69 -20.65
C VAL A 233 -15.51 6.04 -20.58
N GLU A 234 -14.91 6.32 -21.74
CA GLU A 234 -13.50 6.69 -21.85
C GLU A 234 -13.29 8.19 -21.65
N TYR A 235 -12.29 8.54 -20.87
CA TYR A 235 -11.86 9.91 -20.61
C TYR A 235 -10.36 10.01 -20.84
N LEU A 236 -9.96 10.66 -21.94
CA LEU A 236 -8.57 10.90 -22.26
C LEU A 236 -8.09 12.18 -21.54
N PHE A 237 -6.86 12.13 -21.04
CA PHE A 237 -6.21 13.29 -20.48
C PHE A 237 -5.87 14.26 -21.62
N THR A 238 -6.22 15.54 -21.45
CA THR A 238 -5.73 16.60 -22.32
C THR A 238 -4.39 17.07 -21.78
N ASP A 239 -3.41 17.18 -22.67
CA ASP A 239 -2.08 17.76 -22.36
C ASP A 239 -2.20 19.22 -21.88
#